data_88f1b25226859d47bf56d03452fa0319
#
_entry.id   88f1b25226859d47bf56d03452fa0319
#
_cell.length_a   1.000
_cell.length_b   1.000
_cell.length_c   1.000
_cell.angle_alpha   90.00
_cell.angle_beta   90.00
_cell.angle_gamma   90.00
#
_symmetry.space_group_name_H-M   'P 1'
#
loop_
_entity.id
_entity.type
_entity.pdbx_description
1 polymer ?
#
loop_
_entity_poly.entity_id
_entity_poly.type
_entity_poly.pdbx_seq_one_letter_code
_entity_poly.pdbx_strand_id
1 'polypeptide(L)'
;MIHFDNSYARLPDGFFTRTAPTPVRDPQLVALNRPLAERLGLDADWLASPEGLAMLAGNALPKGAEPIAQAYAGHQFGGFVPQLGDGRAVLLGEVVAPDGARFDIQLKGAGPTPFSRRGDGRAWLGPVLREYLVSEFMAAFGIATTRALAAVASGENVIRE
;
A
#
# COMPACT_ATOMS: atom_id res chain seq x y z
N MET A 1 -12.80 10.57 7.79
CA MET A 1 -11.65 10.23 8.67
C MET A 1 -11.52 8.73 8.70
N ILE A 2 -10.30 8.16 8.50
CA ILE A 2 -10.08 6.71 8.52
C ILE A 2 -9.94 6.24 9.96
N HIS A 3 -10.63 5.18 10.32
CA HIS A 3 -10.52 4.52 11.62
C HIS A 3 -9.69 3.24 11.46
N PHE A 4 -8.48 3.24 12.00
CA PHE A 4 -7.60 2.08 11.98
C PHE A 4 -7.81 1.19 13.22
N ASP A 5 -7.74 -0.12 13.02
CA ASP A 5 -7.65 -1.15 14.06
C ASP A 5 -6.45 -2.06 13.74
N ASN A 6 -5.27 -1.64 14.17
CA ASN A 6 -3.96 -2.18 13.75
C ASN A 6 -3.63 -3.49 14.48
N SER A 7 -4.27 -4.60 14.10
CA SER A 7 -4.02 -5.90 14.75
C SER A 7 -2.63 -6.45 14.44
N TYR A 8 -2.13 -6.24 13.21
CA TYR A 8 -0.80 -6.71 12.81
C TYR A 8 0.33 -6.00 13.59
N ALA A 9 0.20 -4.70 13.83
CA ALA A 9 1.18 -3.93 14.60
C ALA A 9 1.23 -4.29 16.11
N ARG A 10 0.32 -5.15 16.58
CA ARG A 10 0.30 -5.72 17.94
C ARG A 10 1.00 -7.09 18.04
N LEU A 11 1.46 -7.66 16.92
CA LEU A 11 2.24 -8.88 16.92
C LEU A 11 3.61 -8.67 17.60
N PRO A 12 4.28 -9.73 18.06
CA PRO A 12 5.64 -9.63 18.60
C PRO A 12 6.65 -9.03 17.62
N ASP A 13 7.72 -8.45 18.14
CA ASP A 13 8.88 -8.03 17.35
C ASP A 13 9.40 -9.20 16.51
N GLY A 14 9.80 -8.91 15.27
CA GLY A 14 10.23 -9.90 14.29
C GLY A 14 9.21 -10.20 13.19
N PHE A 15 7.92 -9.87 13.38
CA PHE A 15 6.92 -9.94 12.31
C PHE A 15 6.88 -8.70 11.41
N PHE A 16 7.44 -7.59 11.87
CA PHE A 16 7.49 -6.32 11.14
C PHE A 16 8.60 -5.42 11.64
N THR A 17 8.85 -4.36 10.89
CA THR A 17 9.66 -3.22 11.32
C THR A 17 8.84 -1.94 11.16
N ARG A 18 8.81 -1.07 12.17
CA ARG A 18 8.17 0.25 12.05
C ARG A 18 8.92 1.06 11.00
N THR A 19 8.20 1.45 9.96
CA THR A 19 8.78 2.06 8.75
C THR A 19 7.80 3.08 8.19
N ALA A 20 8.17 4.34 8.21
CA ALA A 20 7.38 5.39 7.57
C ALA A 20 7.57 5.37 6.05
N PRO A 21 6.55 5.70 5.25
CA PRO A 21 6.71 5.97 3.83
C PRO A 21 7.70 7.12 3.60
N THR A 22 8.43 7.06 2.50
CA THR A 22 9.28 8.18 2.06
C THR A 22 8.44 9.15 1.25
N PRO A 23 8.29 10.41 1.66
CA PRO A 23 7.53 11.41 0.91
C PRO A 23 8.00 11.55 -0.53
N VAL A 24 7.10 11.97 -1.40
CA VAL A 24 7.35 12.24 -2.82
C VAL A 24 7.14 13.73 -3.12
N ARG A 25 7.77 14.21 -4.20
CA ARG A 25 7.89 15.64 -4.47
C ARG A 25 6.60 16.28 -4.94
N ASP A 26 5.90 15.65 -5.89
CA ASP A 26 4.75 16.22 -6.58
C ASP A 26 3.72 15.11 -6.85
N PRO A 27 2.97 14.66 -5.82
CA PRO A 27 2.02 13.58 -5.97
C PRO A 27 0.83 14.01 -6.83
N GLN A 28 0.44 13.13 -7.77
CA GLN A 28 -0.73 13.33 -8.62
C GLN A 28 -1.60 12.06 -8.61
N LEU A 29 -2.90 12.25 -8.38
CA LEU A 29 -3.86 11.14 -8.43
C LEU A 29 -4.08 10.72 -9.88
N VAL A 30 -3.71 9.49 -10.21
CA VAL A 30 -3.89 8.90 -11.55
C VAL A 30 -5.23 8.16 -11.64
N ALA A 31 -5.57 7.40 -10.59
CA ALA A 31 -6.83 6.67 -10.52
C ALA A 31 -7.27 6.50 -9.07
N LEU A 32 -8.60 6.49 -8.85
CA LEU A 32 -9.23 6.19 -7.58
C LEU A 32 -10.39 5.22 -7.80
N ASN A 33 -10.37 4.11 -7.07
CA ASN A 33 -11.42 3.11 -7.08
C ASN A 33 -12.52 3.49 -6.08
N ARG A 34 -13.43 4.34 -6.53
CA ARG A 34 -14.54 4.84 -5.70
C ARG A 34 -15.43 3.72 -5.15
N PRO A 35 -15.85 2.72 -5.96
CA PRO A 35 -16.64 1.60 -5.44
C PRO A 35 -15.91 0.80 -4.35
N LEU A 36 -14.59 0.63 -4.47
CA LEU A 36 -13.81 -0.01 -3.42
C LEU A 36 -13.72 0.86 -2.17
N ALA A 37 -13.52 2.18 -2.31
CA ALA A 37 -13.52 3.10 -1.18
C ALA A 37 -14.85 3.00 -0.39
N GLU A 38 -15.98 3.05 -1.08
CA GLU A 38 -17.33 2.91 -0.48
C GLU A 38 -17.48 1.56 0.25
N ARG A 39 -17.04 0.46 -0.38
CA ARG A 39 -17.05 -0.87 0.24
C ARG A 39 -16.24 -0.93 1.53
N LEU A 40 -15.11 -0.22 1.58
CA LEU A 40 -14.24 -0.12 2.75
C LEU A 40 -14.78 0.85 3.81
N GLY A 41 -15.88 1.56 3.54
CA GLY A 41 -16.40 2.61 4.41
C GLY A 41 -15.55 3.87 4.41
N LEU A 42 -14.78 4.10 3.34
CA LEU A 42 -13.92 5.26 3.17
C LEU A 42 -14.62 6.33 2.32
N ASP A 43 -14.41 7.58 2.67
CA ASP A 43 -14.91 8.73 1.92
C ASP A 43 -14.06 8.95 0.66
N ALA A 44 -14.61 8.61 -0.50
CA ALA A 44 -13.93 8.71 -1.79
C ALA A 44 -13.63 10.17 -2.20
N ASP A 45 -14.43 11.14 -1.77
CA ASP A 45 -14.18 12.55 -2.07
C ASP A 45 -13.04 13.08 -1.19
N TRP A 46 -12.98 12.65 0.07
CA TRP A 46 -11.82 12.94 0.91
C TRP A 46 -10.54 12.28 0.36
N LEU A 47 -10.61 11.04 -0.09
CA LEU A 47 -9.44 10.37 -0.72
C LEU A 47 -8.93 11.11 -1.96
N ALA A 48 -9.82 11.78 -2.70
CA ALA A 48 -9.47 12.60 -3.86
C ALA A 48 -9.04 14.03 -3.50
N SER A 49 -9.18 14.45 -2.24
CA SER A 49 -8.75 15.77 -1.76
C SER A 49 -7.23 15.86 -1.64
N PRO A 50 -6.66 17.07 -1.47
CA PRO A 50 -5.22 17.23 -1.22
C PRO A 50 -4.73 16.43 -0.01
N GLU A 51 -5.50 16.36 1.07
CA GLU A 51 -5.17 15.61 2.28
C GLU A 51 -5.19 14.10 2.04
N GLY A 52 -6.20 13.60 1.31
CA GLY A 52 -6.31 12.19 0.93
C GLY A 52 -5.19 11.80 -0.04
N LEU A 53 -4.89 12.64 -1.02
CA LEU A 53 -3.76 12.42 -1.91
C LEU A 53 -2.43 12.38 -1.17
N ALA A 54 -2.22 13.27 -0.20
CA ALA A 54 -1.01 13.25 0.62
C ALA A 54 -0.85 11.93 1.39
N MET A 55 -1.95 11.36 1.91
CA MET A 55 -1.95 10.04 2.52
C MET A 55 -1.62 8.94 1.49
N LEU A 56 -2.31 8.93 0.34
CA LEU A 56 -2.13 7.92 -0.70
C LEU A 56 -0.72 7.94 -1.30
N ALA A 57 -0.06 9.10 -1.28
CA ALA A 57 1.33 9.28 -1.70
C ALA A 57 2.37 8.95 -0.61
N GLY A 58 1.94 8.78 0.64
CA GLY A 58 2.84 8.59 1.77
C GLY A 58 3.47 9.88 2.31
N ASN A 59 2.99 11.05 1.88
CA ASN A 59 3.46 12.37 2.31
C ASN A 59 2.86 12.79 3.67
N ALA A 60 1.74 12.19 4.07
CA ALA A 60 1.12 12.40 5.35
C ALA A 60 0.61 11.08 5.93
N LEU A 61 0.66 10.94 7.24
CA LEU A 61 0.09 9.81 7.96
C LEU A 61 -1.23 10.22 8.60
N PRO A 62 -2.34 9.55 8.30
CA PRO A 62 -3.60 9.83 8.96
C PRO A 62 -3.55 9.44 10.44
N LYS A 63 -4.38 10.09 11.24
CA LYS A 63 -4.47 9.79 12.68
C LYS A 63 -4.80 8.31 12.91
N GLY A 64 -4.03 7.65 13.76
CA GLY A 64 -4.18 6.24 14.10
C GLY A 64 -3.44 5.29 13.18
N ALA A 65 -2.78 5.76 12.12
CA ALA A 65 -1.88 4.92 11.33
C ALA A 65 -0.66 4.49 12.15
N GLU A 66 -0.27 3.23 12.00
CA GLU A 66 0.96 2.65 12.58
C GLU A 66 1.78 2.01 11.45
N PRO A 67 2.53 2.83 10.67
CA PRO A 67 3.17 2.36 9.46
C PRO A 67 4.27 1.34 9.75
N ILE A 68 4.18 0.19 9.08
CA ILE A 68 5.10 -0.93 9.23
C ILE A 68 5.46 -1.55 7.88
N ALA A 69 6.66 -2.13 7.79
CA ALA A 69 7.05 -3.08 6.75
C ALA A 69 6.99 -4.49 7.34
N GLN A 70 6.20 -5.37 6.73
CA GLN A 70 5.97 -6.73 7.22
C GLN A 70 7.16 -7.64 6.89
N ALA A 71 7.52 -8.52 7.84
CA ALA A 71 8.55 -9.53 7.69
C ALA A 71 7.90 -10.90 7.43
N TYR A 72 8.25 -11.52 6.32
CA TYR A 72 7.74 -12.85 5.93
C TYR A 72 8.73 -13.57 5.04
N ALA A 73 8.58 -14.90 4.97
CA ALA A 73 9.26 -15.74 4.00
C ALA A 73 8.41 -15.91 2.74
N GLY A 74 9.02 -16.27 1.64
CA GLY A 74 8.29 -16.55 0.41
C GLY A 74 9.15 -17.13 -0.70
N HIS A 75 8.50 -17.63 -1.75
CA HIS A 75 9.19 -18.09 -2.96
C HIS A 75 9.31 -16.93 -3.96
N GLN A 76 10.51 -16.72 -4.49
CA GLN A 76 10.77 -15.72 -5.51
C GLN A 76 11.86 -16.23 -6.45
N PHE A 77 11.65 -16.09 -7.77
CA PHE A 77 12.56 -16.56 -8.82
C PHE A 77 12.95 -18.05 -8.71
N GLY A 78 11.98 -18.90 -8.34
CA GLY A 78 12.18 -20.34 -8.21
C GLY A 78 12.85 -20.79 -6.92
N GLY A 79 13.23 -19.88 -6.02
CA GLY A 79 13.89 -20.17 -4.75
C GLY A 79 13.07 -19.74 -3.54
N PHE A 80 13.23 -20.46 -2.43
CA PHE A 80 12.68 -20.05 -1.14
C PHE A 80 13.57 -18.99 -0.49
N VAL A 81 12.98 -17.88 -0.07
CA VAL A 81 13.66 -16.78 0.62
C VAL A 81 13.15 -16.72 2.06
N PRO A 82 13.94 -17.08 3.06
CA PRO A 82 13.52 -17.12 4.46
C PRO A 82 13.12 -15.76 5.02
N GLN A 83 13.68 -14.67 4.49
CA GLN A 83 13.37 -13.29 4.86
C GLN A 83 13.16 -12.46 3.59
N LEU A 84 11.97 -12.52 3.03
CA LEU A 84 11.58 -11.76 1.85
C LEU A 84 11.10 -10.35 2.24
N GLY A 85 10.05 -10.26 3.03
CA GLY A 85 9.49 -9.02 3.57
C GLY A 85 8.99 -8.00 2.54
N ASP A 86 8.45 -6.91 3.03
CA ASP A 86 7.94 -5.77 2.25
C ASP A 86 9.07 -4.87 1.77
N GLY A 87 9.71 -5.20 0.65
CA GLY A 87 10.86 -4.47 0.12
C GLY A 87 10.55 -3.10 -0.50
N ARG A 88 9.28 -2.76 -0.70
CA ARG A 88 8.81 -1.46 -1.23
C ARG A 88 7.38 -1.15 -0.83
N ALA A 89 6.86 -1.83 0.16
CA ALA A 89 5.51 -1.64 0.65
C ALA A 89 5.53 -1.23 2.12
N VAL A 90 4.57 -0.41 2.50
CA VAL A 90 4.35 0.04 3.88
C VAL A 90 2.87 -0.11 4.18
N LEU A 91 2.54 -0.96 5.14
CA LEU A 91 1.19 -1.07 5.69
C LEU A 91 0.96 0.15 6.58
N LEU A 92 -0.03 0.99 6.23
CA LEU A 92 -0.42 2.14 7.05
C LEU A 92 -1.24 1.70 8.26
N GLY A 93 -2.01 0.66 8.11
CA GLY A 93 -2.88 0.08 9.12
C GLY A 93 -4.00 -0.74 8.51
N GLU A 94 -4.86 -1.27 9.38
CA GLU A 94 -5.99 -2.11 9.01
C GLU A 94 -7.29 -1.35 9.28
N VAL A 95 -8.28 -1.55 8.42
CA VAL A 95 -9.63 -1.02 8.58
C VAL A 95 -10.63 -2.16 8.67
N VAL A 96 -11.70 -1.95 9.43
CA VAL A 96 -12.84 -2.86 9.46
C VAL A 96 -13.96 -2.21 8.64
N ALA A 97 -14.29 -2.86 7.52
CA ALA A 97 -15.34 -2.39 6.62
C ALA A 97 -16.73 -2.51 7.25
N PRO A 98 -17.77 -1.86 6.69
CA PRO A 98 -19.14 -1.91 7.21
C PRO A 98 -19.73 -3.32 7.30
N ASP A 99 -19.25 -4.26 6.49
CA ASP A 99 -19.64 -5.68 6.53
C ASP A 99 -18.89 -6.49 7.61
N GLY A 100 -18.02 -5.86 8.39
CA GLY A 100 -17.20 -6.48 9.43
C GLY A 100 -15.91 -7.13 8.89
N ALA A 101 -15.66 -7.13 7.60
CA ALA A 101 -14.42 -7.67 7.03
C ALA A 101 -13.24 -6.72 7.31
N ARG A 102 -12.07 -7.31 7.58
CA ARG A 102 -10.83 -6.58 7.84
C ARG A 102 -10.01 -6.47 6.56
N PHE A 103 -9.47 -5.28 6.32
CA PHE A 103 -8.63 -5.00 5.16
C PHE A 103 -7.39 -4.21 5.55
N ASP A 104 -6.28 -4.53 4.92
CA ASP A 104 -5.02 -3.79 5.00
C ASP A 104 -5.06 -2.59 4.05
N ILE A 105 -4.64 -1.42 4.53
CA ILE A 105 -4.34 -0.25 3.70
C ILE A 105 -2.83 -0.15 3.57
N GLN A 106 -2.32 -0.58 2.42
CA GLN A 106 -0.89 -0.65 2.17
C GLN A 106 -0.49 0.23 0.99
N LEU A 107 0.59 0.98 1.15
CA LEU A 107 1.23 1.72 0.05
C LEU A 107 2.30 0.84 -0.60
N LYS A 108 2.30 0.74 -1.93
CA LYS A 108 3.31 0.02 -2.69
C LYS A 108 4.09 0.98 -3.59
N GLY A 109 5.40 0.92 -3.53
CA GLY A 109 6.28 1.94 -4.08
C GLY A 109 6.54 3.09 -3.11
N ALA A 110 6.34 2.84 -1.80
CA ALA A 110 6.36 3.84 -0.74
C ALA A 110 7.77 4.29 -0.30
N GLY A 111 8.81 3.83 -0.97
CA GLY A 111 10.21 4.09 -0.64
C GLY A 111 10.91 2.88 -0.02
N PRO A 112 12.18 3.02 0.37
CA PRO A 112 12.98 1.93 0.91
C PRO A 112 12.49 1.49 2.28
N THR A 113 12.60 0.19 2.54
CA THR A 113 12.35 -0.46 3.82
C THR A 113 13.58 -1.29 4.21
N PRO A 114 13.66 -1.85 5.42
CA PRO A 114 14.72 -2.78 5.78
C PRO A 114 14.81 -4.03 4.87
N PHE A 115 13.76 -4.33 4.11
CA PHE A 115 13.69 -5.47 3.19
C PHE A 115 13.96 -5.12 1.72
N SER A 116 14.38 -3.90 1.40
CA SER A 116 14.52 -3.41 0.00
C SER A 116 15.73 -3.98 -0.76
N ARG A 117 16.66 -4.67 -0.09
CA ARG A 117 17.85 -5.26 -0.73
C ARG A 117 18.64 -4.28 -1.61
N ARG A 118 18.85 -3.04 -1.14
CA ARG A 118 19.47 -1.91 -1.86
C ARG A 118 18.60 -1.27 -2.96
N GLY A 119 17.33 -1.69 -3.13
CA GLY A 119 16.39 -1.01 -4.01
C GLY A 119 15.91 0.32 -3.43
N ASP A 120 15.44 1.22 -4.30
CA ASP A 120 14.89 2.53 -3.91
C ASP A 120 13.46 2.46 -3.34
N GLY A 121 12.86 1.27 -3.33
CA GLY A 121 11.51 1.06 -2.85
C GLY A 121 10.42 1.71 -3.72
N ARG A 122 10.75 2.22 -4.90
CA ARG A 122 9.81 2.83 -5.85
C ARG A 122 9.31 1.83 -6.89
N ALA A 123 8.29 2.22 -7.65
CA ALA A 123 7.73 1.44 -8.74
C ALA A 123 7.49 2.34 -9.96
N TRP A 124 7.71 1.81 -11.17
CA TRP A 124 7.32 2.48 -12.41
C TRP A 124 5.80 2.51 -12.57
N LEU A 125 5.31 3.56 -13.20
CA LEU A 125 3.87 3.75 -13.42
C LEU A 125 3.24 2.60 -14.23
N GLY A 126 3.92 2.11 -15.29
CA GLY A 126 3.42 1.00 -16.09
C GLY A 126 3.07 -0.26 -15.29
N PRO A 127 4.01 -0.83 -14.51
CA PRO A 127 3.72 -1.92 -13.58
C PRO A 127 2.62 -1.61 -12.56
N VAL A 128 2.55 -0.38 -12.03
CA VAL A 128 1.49 0.04 -11.09
C VAL A 128 0.13 -0.01 -11.75
N LEU A 129 -0.02 0.54 -12.95
CA LEU A 129 -1.28 0.51 -13.70
C LEU A 129 -1.67 -0.92 -14.08
N ARG A 130 -0.70 -1.76 -14.44
CA ARG A 130 -0.96 -3.18 -14.72
C ARG A 130 -1.48 -3.90 -13.47
N GLU A 131 -0.87 -3.69 -12.31
CA GLU A 131 -1.37 -4.28 -11.04
C GLU A 131 -2.77 -3.77 -10.71
N TYR A 132 -3.03 -2.48 -10.89
CA TYR A 132 -4.35 -1.90 -10.68
C TYR A 132 -5.41 -2.59 -11.55
N LEU A 133 -5.19 -2.67 -12.86
CA LEU A 133 -6.14 -3.24 -13.80
C LEU A 133 -6.33 -4.75 -13.57
N VAL A 134 -5.23 -5.50 -13.42
CA VAL A 134 -5.28 -6.96 -13.30
C VAL A 134 -5.90 -7.38 -11.96
N SER A 135 -5.59 -6.71 -10.86
CA SER A 135 -6.17 -7.04 -9.55
C SER A 135 -7.69 -6.81 -9.54
N GLU A 136 -8.16 -5.71 -10.13
CA GLU A 136 -9.59 -5.44 -10.24
C GLU A 136 -10.31 -6.41 -11.21
N PHE A 137 -9.65 -6.76 -12.30
CA PHE A 137 -10.14 -7.81 -13.21
C PHE A 137 -10.29 -9.16 -12.48
N MET A 138 -9.27 -9.61 -11.75
CA MET A 138 -9.31 -10.85 -10.97
C MET A 138 -10.42 -10.83 -9.92
N ALA A 139 -10.57 -9.70 -9.22
CA ALA A 139 -11.65 -9.53 -8.23
C ALA A 139 -13.04 -9.62 -8.88
N ALA A 140 -13.22 -9.06 -10.08
CA ALA A 140 -14.48 -9.16 -10.82
C ALA A 140 -14.84 -10.61 -11.22
N PHE A 141 -13.84 -11.47 -11.37
CA PHE A 141 -14.04 -12.93 -11.60
C PHE A 141 -14.21 -13.73 -10.30
N GLY A 142 -14.25 -13.07 -9.14
CA GLY A 142 -14.38 -13.77 -7.85
C GLY A 142 -13.10 -14.46 -7.37
N ILE A 143 -11.97 -14.16 -7.97
CA ILE A 143 -10.67 -14.69 -7.57
C ILE A 143 -10.13 -13.84 -6.41
N ALA A 144 -9.77 -14.49 -5.30
CA ALA A 144 -9.17 -13.81 -4.16
C ALA A 144 -7.84 -13.17 -4.55
N THR A 145 -7.76 -11.86 -4.39
CA THR A 145 -6.59 -11.05 -4.77
C THR A 145 -6.51 -9.79 -3.90
N THR A 146 -5.35 -9.15 -3.86
CA THR A 146 -5.25 -7.78 -3.37
C THR A 146 -6.05 -6.85 -4.29
N ARG A 147 -6.61 -5.78 -3.72
CA ARG A 147 -7.38 -4.79 -4.46
C ARG A 147 -6.57 -3.51 -4.62
N ALA A 148 -6.82 -2.77 -5.67
CA ALA A 148 -6.19 -1.49 -5.90
C ALA A 148 -7.16 -0.35 -5.57
N LEU A 149 -6.87 0.40 -4.49
CA LEU A 149 -7.68 1.54 -4.06
C LEU A 149 -7.38 2.79 -4.89
N ALA A 150 -6.09 3.05 -5.12
CA ALA A 150 -5.66 4.19 -5.92
C ALA A 150 -4.33 3.92 -6.64
N ALA A 151 -4.07 4.68 -7.69
CA ALA A 151 -2.76 4.82 -8.32
C ALA A 151 -2.34 6.29 -8.26
N VAL A 152 -1.11 6.54 -7.82
CA VAL A 152 -0.55 7.88 -7.63
C VAL A 152 0.79 7.98 -8.35
N ALA A 153 1.00 9.03 -9.12
CA ALA A 153 2.32 9.39 -9.66
C ALA A 153 3.07 10.22 -8.62
N SER A 154 4.37 9.98 -8.48
CA SER A 154 5.22 10.64 -7.46
C SER A 154 5.76 12.02 -7.89
N GLY A 155 5.68 12.35 -9.19
CA GLY A 155 6.38 13.52 -9.76
C GLY A 155 7.90 13.33 -9.83
N GLU A 156 8.39 12.11 -9.63
CA GLU A 156 9.82 11.77 -9.62
C GLU A 156 10.14 10.69 -10.67
N ASN A 157 11.32 10.79 -11.28
CA ASN A 157 11.80 9.77 -12.19
C ASN A 157 12.31 8.55 -11.41
N VAL A 158 11.78 7.38 -11.72
CA VAL A 158 12.28 6.10 -11.20
C VAL A 158 13.22 5.50 -12.22
N ILE A 159 14.53 5.51 -11.93
CA ILE A 159 15.57 4.99 -12.82
C ILE A 159 15.69 3.48 -12.61
N ARG A 160 15.72 2.71 -13.72
CA ARG A 160 16.03 1.27 -13.75
C ARG A 160 17.01 1.00 -14.87
N GLU A 161 17.87 0.03 -14.68
CA GLU A 161 18.74 -0.53 -15.70
C GLU A 161 17.97 -1.46 -16.62
#